data_ae21cb21d8ef85320f7009cc7ee95521
#
_entry.id   ae21cb21d8ef85320f7009cc7ee95521
#
_cell.length_a   1.000
_cell.length_b   1.000
_cell.length_c   1.000
_cell.angle_alpha   90.00
_cell.angle_beta   90.00
_cell.angle_gamma   90.00
#
_symmetry.space_group_name_H-M   'P 1'
#
loop_
_entity.id
_entity.type
_entity.pdbx_description
1 polymer ?
#
loop_
_entity_poly.entity_id
_entity_poly.type
_entity_poly.pdbx_seq_one_letter_code
_entity_poly.pdbx_strand_id
1 'polypeptide(L)' 'MNCWHCNTELIWGADHDISDDNEDYQMVTNLSCPNCECLVEVYLPHPPKTDSN' A
#
# COMPACT_ATOMS: atom_id res chain seq x y z
N MET A 1 10.03 4.34 1.34
CA MET A 1 9.66 4.37 -0.09
C MET A 1 9.75 5.79 -0.59
N ASN A 2 10.32 5.97 -1.75
CA ASN A 2 10.46 7.30 -2.32
C ASN A 2 9.39 7.57 -3.37
N CYS A 3 9.03 8.84 -3.51
CA CYS A 3 8.05 9.24 -4.51
C CYS A 3 8.57 8.96 -5.91
N TRP A 4 7.72 8.38 -6.74
CA TRP A 4 8.12 8.08 -8.11
C TRP A 4 8.23 9.33 -8.97
N HIS A 5 7.62 10.41 -8.54
CA HIS A 5 7.56 11.65 -9.32
C HIS A 5 8.75 12.58 -9.00
N CYS A 6 9.01 12.81 -7.74
CA CYS A 6 10.07 13.75 -7.35
C CYS A 6 11.16 13.11 -6.50
N ASN A 7 11.05 11.83 -6.24
CA ASN A 7 12.05 11.07 -5.49
C ASN A 7 12.24 11.54 -4.06
N THR A 8 11.26 12.23 -3.51
CA THR A 8 11.28 12.62 -2.11
C THR A 8 10.75 11.48 -1.27
N GLU A 9 11.28 11.28 -0.09
CA GLU A 9 10.83 10.21 0.77
C GLU A 9 9.37 10.42 1.15
N LEU A 10 8.56 9.40 0.95
CA LEU A 10 7.13 9.47 1.23
C LEU A 10 6.87 9.36 2.73
N ILE A 11 5.80 9.99 3.17
CA ILE A 11 5.38 9.92 4.56
C ILE A 11 4.29 8.89 4.65
N TRP A 12 4.47 7.93 5.57
CA TRP A 12 3.47 6.92 5.82
C TRP A 12 2.24 7.56 6.47
N GLY A 13 1.08 7.28 5.91
CA GLY A 13 -0.16 7.83 6.44
C GLY A 13 -0.88 6.85 7.33
N ALA A 14 -1.37 5.77 6.75
CA ALA A 14 -2.14 4.79 7.52
C ALA A 14 -2.25 3.49 6.73
N ASP A 15 -2.51 2.41 7.46
CA ASP A 15 -2.82 1.13 6.87
C ASP A 15 -4.29 0.85 7.11
N HIS A 16 -4.93 0.27 6.14
CA HIS A 16 -6.33 -0.12 6.25
C HIS A 16 -6.48 -1.60 5.92
N ASP A 17 -7.19 -2.30 6.77
CA ASP A 17 -7.45 -3.72 6.52
C ASP A 17 -8.67 -3.82 5.62
N ILE A 18 -8.47 -4.34 4.42
CA ILE A 18 -9.54 -4.46 3.45
C ILE A 18 -9.81 -5.93 3.10
N SER A 19 -9.32 -6.84 3.92
CA SER A 19 -9.44 -8.27 3.59
C SER A 19 -10.90 -8.72 3.54
N ASP A 20 -11.77 -8.09 4.30
CA ASP A 20 -13.17 -8.46 4.29
C ASP A 20 -13.91 -7.92 3.07
N ASP A 21 -13.43 -6.83 2.49
CA ASP A 21 -14.10 -6.19 1.38
C ASP A 21 -13.45 -6.50 0.05
N ASN A 22 -12.27 -7.08 0.05
CA ASN A 22 -11.52 -7.28 -1.19
C ASN A 22 -10.92 -8.67 -1.20
N GLU A 23 -11.19 -9.43 -2.24
CA GLU A 23 -10.70 -10.79 -2.33
C GLU A 23 -9.27 -10.85 -2.85
N ASP A 24 -8.82 -9.81 -3.52
CA ASP A 24 -7.50 -9.81 -4.14
C ASP A 24 -6.42 -9.30 -3.21
N TYR A 25 -6.77 -8.40 -2.31
CA TYR A 25 -5.79 -7.76 -1.44
C TYR A 25 -6.29 -7.77 -0.01
N GLN A 26 -5.37 -7.84 0.93
CA GLN A 26 -5.72 -7.87 2.35
C GLN A 26 -5.51 -6.54 3.05
N MET A 27 -4.70 -5.67 2.49
CA MET A 27 -4.41 -4.40 3.16
C MET A 27 -4.00 -3.36 2.14
N VAL A 28 -4.28 -2.11 2.44
CA VAL A 28 -3.80 -0.99 1.64
C VAL A 28 -3.11 -0.01 2.56
N THR A 29 -1.96 0.49 2.12
CA THR A 29 -1.19 1.46 2.88
C THR A 29 -1.18 2.76 2.10
N ASN A 30 -1.47 3.86 2.77
CA ASN A 30 -1.48 5.17 2.15
C ASN A 30 -0.20 5.92 2.50
N LEU A 31 0.44 6.48 1.49
CA LEU A 31 1.61 7.31 1.69
C LEU A 31 1.41 8.60 0.92
N SER A 32 2.02 9.66 1.39
CA SER A 32 1.92 10.94 0.71
C SER A 32 3.28 11.58 0.57
N CYS A 33 3.45 12.36 -0.48
CA CYS A 33 4.70 13.06 -0.71
C CYS A 33 4.60 14.47 -0.15
N PRO A 34 5.50 14.86 0.73
CA PRO A 34 5.45 16.21 1.29
C PRO A 34 5.93 17.29 0.32
N ASN A 35 6.53 16.87 -0.78
CA ASN A 35 7.07 17.82 -1.74
C ASN A 35 6.11 18.12 -2.89
N CYS A 36 5.64 17.09 -3.57
CA CYS A 36 4.76 17.27 -4.71
C CYS A 36 3.32 16.90 -4.43
N GLU A 37 3.02 16.49 -3.21
CA GLU A 37 1.66 16.15 -2.77
C GLU A 37 1.05 14.99 -3.53
N CYS A 38 1.88 14.09 -4.05
CA CYS A 38 1.36 12.88 -4.66
C CYS A 38 0.83 11.94 -3.59
N LEU A 39 -0.26 11.29 -3.90
CA LEU A 39 -0.81 10.26 -3.03
C LEU A 39 -0.45 8.90 -3.61
N VAL A 40 0.10 8.04 -2.78
CA VAL A 40 0.48 6.70 -3.20
C VAL A 40 -0.25 5.69 -2.34
N GLU A 41 -0.86 4.71 -2.97
CA GLU A 41 -1.51 3.62 -2.26
C GLU A 41 -0.84 2.33 -2.66
N VAL A 42 -0.41 1.56 -1.67
CA VAL A 42 0.25 0.28 -1.89
C VAL A 42 -0.67 -0.81 -1.39
N TYR A 43 -0.99 -1.74 -2.26
CA TYR A 43 -1.89 -2.85 -1.92
C TYR A 43 -1.08 -4.10 -1.64
N LEU A 44 -1.39 -4.75 -0.54
CA LEU A 44 -0.73 -6.00 -0.18
C LEU A 44 -1.66 -7.16 -0.54
N PRO A 45 -1.25 -8.03 -1.44
CA PRO A 45 -2.10 -9.15 -1.84
C PRO A 45 -2.18 -10.19 -0.74
N HIS A 46 -3.22 -10.99 -0.78
CA HIS A 46 -3.34 -12.12 0.15
C HIS A 46 -2.17 -13.07 -0.09
N PRO A 47 -1.68 -13.73 0.95
CA PRO A 47 -0.59 -14.68 0.77
C PRO A 47 -1.08 -15.83 -0.09
N PRO A 48 -0.18 -16.44 -0.86
CA PRO A 48 -0.58 -17.59 -1.68
C PRO A 48 -1.06 -18.70 -0.78
N LYS A 49 -2.12 -19.38 -1.24
CA LYS A 49 -2.61 -20.46 -0.51
C LYS A 49 -1.72 -21.57 -0.70
N THR A 50 -0.89 -21.85 0.14
CA THR A 50 -0.09 -22.93 -0.02
C THR A 50 -0.78 -24.06 0.45
N ASP A 51 -1.25 -24.67 0.10
CA ASP A 51 -1.83 -25.72 0.53
C ASP A 51 -1.07 -26.63 0.93
N SER A 52 -0.46 -26.73 1.28
CA SER A 52 0.21 -27.45 1.58
C SER A 52 0.20 -28.04 1.94
N ASN A 53 -0.20 -27.98 1.74
CA ASN A 53 -0.19 -28.42 1.95
C ASN A 53 -0.02 -28.68 2.12
#